data_6f6bed01ed5a5d4d79109b56a09471d3
#
_entry.id   6f6bed01ed5a5d4d79109b56a09471d3
#
_cell.length_a   1.000
_cell.length_b   1.000
_cell.length_c   1.000
_cell.angle_alpha   90.00
_cell.angle_beta   90.00
_cell.angle_gamma   90.00
#
_symmetry.space_group_name_H-M   'P 1'
#
loop_
_entity.id
_entity.type
_entity.pdbx_description
1 polymer ?
#
loop_
_entity_poly.entity_id
_entity_poly.type
_entity_poly.pdbx_seq_one_letter_code
_entity_poly.pdbx_strand_id
1 'polypeptide(L)'
;PPANEDAPIAAADYYQQTKYEAEPLVQQYEQQGLKTVIVRPAAIYGPGDPERFGMIFRRVARGSFPIFGNGQAFYHPLYIDNFVDALMNVTQDGVGDGRTYLIADREYVTIENLVQRVAGAMDRKVKTPYFPFWPLWLAGHFFEKSCKPFKIAPPIFPRRVDWYRQNRAFDISRAQQEIGYDPAVGLDEGLRATA
;
A
#
# COMPACT_ATOMS: atom_id res chain seq x y z
N PRO A 1 8.02 10.00 -10.86
CA PRO A 1 7.66 8.83 -11.65
C PRO A 1 7.39 7.67 -10.72
N PRO A 2 6.51 6.69 -11.06
CA PRO A 2 6.30 5.50 -10.27
C PRO A 2 7.61 4.69 -10.13
N ALA A 3 7.81 4.04 -8.98
CA ALA A 3 8.95 3.18 -8.74
C ALA A 3 8.72 1.83 -9.42
N ASN A 4 9.77 1.28 -10.05
CA ASN A 4 9.80 -0.08 -10.58
C ASN A 4 10.52 -1.04 -9.62
N GLU A 5 10.66 -2.30 -9.99
CA GLU A 5 11.29 -3.35 -9.18
C GLU A 5 12.78 -3.10 -8.91
N ASP A 6 13.45 -2.32 -9.77
CA ASP A 6 14.87 -2.01 -9.68
C ASP A 6 15.15 -0.74 -8.83
N ALA A 7 14.08 -0.07 -8.34
CA ALA A 7 14.22 1.09 -7.48
C ALA A 7 14.87 0.70 -6.14
N PRO A 8 15.76 1.55 -5.58
CA PRO A 8 16.40 1.26 -4.31
C PRO A 8 15.38 1.11 -3.18
N ILE A 9 15.51 0.02 -2.42
CA ILE A 9 14.63 -0.28 -1.28
C ILE A 9 15.21 0.37 -0.03
N ALA A 10 14.41 1.22 0.63
CA ALA A 10 14.72 1.81 1.92
C ALA A 10 13.73 1.30 2.96
N ALA A 11 14.12 0.25 3.70
CA ALA A 11 13.27 -0.29 4.76
C ALA A 11 13.21 0.72 5.92
N ALA A 12 12.03 1.24 6.20
CA ALA A 12 11.80 2.27 7.22
C ALA A 12 11.44 1.69 8.59
N ASP A 13 11.12 0.40 8.68
CA ASP A 13 10.74 -0.27 9.92
C ASP A 13 11.15 -1.75 9.91
N TYR A 14 11.06 -2.38 11.10
CA TYR A 14 11.41 -3.79 11.30
C TYR A 14 10.64 -4.74 10.36
N TYR A 15 9.35 -4.48 10.13
CA TYR A 15 8.55 -5.31 9.22
C TYR A 15 9.08 -5.24 7.78
N GLN A 16 9.36 -4.04 7.29
CA GLN A 16 9.92 -3.87 5.94
C GLN A 16 11.33 -4.48 5.85
N GLN A 17 12.13 -4.34 6.90
CA GLN A 17 13.45 -4.95 6.97
C GLN A 17 13.38 -6.47 6.86
N THR A 18 12.48 -7.14 7.60
CA THR A 18 12.33 -8.61 7.51
C THR A 18 11.89 -9.07 6.12
N LYS A 19 11.04 -8.30 5.43
CA LYS A 19 10.64 -8.62 4.05
C LYS A 19 11.80 -8.44 3.09
N TYR A 20 12.56 -7.36 3.24
CA TYR A 20 13.75 -7.11 2.43
C TYR A 20 14.82 -8.19 2.60
N GLU A 21 15.09 -8.61 3.83
CA GLU A 21 16.07 -9.66 4.14
C GLU A 21 15.63 -11.06 3.68
N ALA A 22 14.34 -11.29 3.51
CA ALA A 22 13.83 -12.57 3.00
C ALA A 22 14.10 -12.76 1.50
N GLU A 23 14.13 -11.69 0.70
CA GLU A 23 14.31 -11.80 -0.75
C GLU A 23 15.65 -12.43 -1.16
N PRO A 24 16.82 -12.03 -0.61
CA PRO A 24 18.08 -12.69 -0.89
C PRO A 24 18.10 -14.19 -0.53
N LEU A 25 17.37 -14.59 0.53
CA LEU A 25 17.26 -15.99 0.90
C LEU A 25 16.49 -16.78 -0.16
N VAL A 26 15.39 -16.24 -0.67
CA VAL A 26 14.63 -16.85 -1.77
C VAL A 26 15.51 -17.01 -3.01
N GLN A 27 16.27 -15.97 -3.38
CA GLN A 27 17.21 -16.00 -4.51
C GLN A 27 18.32 -17.04 -4.32
N GLN A 28 18.80 -17.24 -3.10
CA GLN A 28 19.78 -18.29 -2.78
C GLN A 28 19.22 -19.69 -3.05
N TYR A 29 17.98 -19.98 -2.69
CA TYR A 29 17.33 -21.27 -2.97
C TYR A 29 17.01 -21.44 -4.45
N GLU A 30 16.68 -20.37 -5.15
CA GLU A 30 16.51 -20.40 -6.59
C GLU A 30 17.80 -20.85 -7.30
N GLN A 31 18.97 -20.32 -6.90
CA GLN A 31 20.26 -20.76 -7.41
C GLN A 31 20.57 -22.25 -7.15
N GLN A 32 19.88 -22.85 -6.17
CA GLN A 32 19.93 -24.28 -5.88
C GLN A 32 18.92 -25.11 -6.66
N GLY A 33 18.17 -24.49 -7.58
CA GLY A 33 17.22 -25.15 -8.48
C GLY A 33 15.75 -25.10 -8.01
N LEU A 34 15.44 -24.35 -6.95
CA LEU A 34 14.04 -24.11 -6.56
C LEU A 34 13.43 -23.07 -7.48
N LYS A 35 12.33 -23.39 -8.14
CA LYS A 35 11.55 -22.38 -8.90
C LYS A 35 10.88 -21.42 -7.93
N THR A 36 11.17 -20.13 -8.09
CA THR A 36 10.68 -19.09 -7.18
C THR A 36 10.20 -17.86 -7.96
N VAL A 37 9.19 -17.19 -7.43
CA VAL A 37 8.75 -15.86 -7.87
C VAL A 37 8.57 -14.99 -6.64
N ILE A 38 9.09 -13.76 -6.69
CA ILE A 38 8.90 -12.78 -5.62
C ILE A 38 7.80 -11.81 -6.06
N VAL A 39 6.75 -11.71 -5.27
CA VAL A 39 5.65 -10.77 -5.50
C VAL A 39 5.66 -9.69 -4.42
N ARG A 40 5.78 -8.43 -4.84
CA ARG A 40 5.74 -7.25 -3.97
C ARG A 40 4.40 -6.52 -4.15
N PRO A 41 3.38 -6.84 -3.34
CA PRO A 41 2.07 -6.20 -3.48
C PRO A 41 2.10 -4.77 -2.94
N ALA A 42 1.34 -3.90 -3.60
CA ALA A 42 1.01 -2.57 -3.12
C ALA A 42 0.05 -2.63 -1.91
N ALA A 43 -0.76 -1.62 -1.69
CA ALA A 43 -1.67 -1.56 -0.55
C ALA A 43 -2.95 -2.38 -0.82
N ILE A 44 -2.95 -3.64 -0.40
CA ILE A 44 -4.09 -4.55 -0.57
C ILE A 44 -5.30 -4.02 0.21
N TYR A 45 -6.48 -4.06 -0.42
CA TYR A 45 -7.77 -3.75 0.19
C TYR A 45 -8.86 -4.64 -0.40
N GLY A 46 -10.00 -4.70 0.29
CA GLY A 46 -11.15 -5.48 -0.15
C GLY A 46 -12.17 -5.65 0.97
N PRO A 47 -13.28 -6.37 0.71
CA PRO A 47 -14.28 -6.65 1.71
C PRO A 47 -13.69 -7.26 2.98
N GLY A 48 -14.07 -6.70 4.15
CA GLY A 48 -13.60 -7.19 5.44
C GLY A 48 -12.23 -6.67 5.90
N ASP A 49 -11.59 -5.71 5.19
CA ASP A 49 -10.36 -5.05 5.68
C ASP A 49 -10.65 -4.20 6.94
N PRO A 50 -10.21 -4.62 8.13
CA PRO A 50 -10.51 -3.88 9.36
C PRO A 50 -9.54 -2.70 9.60
N GLU A 51 -8.36 -2.71 8.97
CA GLU A 51 -7.27 -1.84 9.41
C GLU A 51 -7.06 -0.62 8.53
N ARG A 52 -6.55 -0.80 7.32
CA ARG A 52 -6.09 0.33 6.48
C ARG A 52 -7.24 1.06 5.83
N PHE A 53 -7.89 0.42 4.88
CA PHE A 53 -9.04 0.99 4.20
C PHE A 53 -10.25 1.09 5.12
N GLY A 54 -10.49 0.09 5.98
CA GLY A 54 -11.54 0.16 7.00
C GLY A 54 -11.43 1.41 7.90
N MET A 55 -10.22 1.91 8.19
CA MET A 55 -10.04 3.18 8.90
C MET A 55 -10.49 4.37 8.03
N ILE A 56 -10.18 4.38 6.75
CA ILE A 56 -10.60 5.44 5.82
C ILE A 56 -12.14 5.44 5.73
N PHE A 57 -12.74 4.29 5.49
CA PHE A 57 -14.21 4.13 5.43
C PHE A 57 -14.88 4.61 6.71
N ARG A 58 -14.40 4.22 7.88
CA ARG A 58 -14.95 4.68 9.17
C ARG A 58 -14.83 6.18 9.38
N ARG A 59 -13.76 6.82 8.90
CA ARG A 59 -13.59 8.27 8.98
C ARG A 59 -14.53 9.00 8.02
N VAL A 60 -14.65 8.50 6.79
CA VAL A 60 -15.58 9.02 5.79
C VAL A 60 -17.04 8.88 6.28
N ALA A 61 -17.39 7.75 6.88
CA ALA A 61 -18.73 7.54 7.47
C ALA A 61 -19.06 8.58 8.55
N ARG A 62 -18.05 9.10 9.27
CA ARG A 62 -18.20 10.19 10.25
C ARG A 62 -18.28 11.58 9.62
N GLY A 63 -18.21 11.67 8.28
CA GLY A 63 -18.32 12.92 7.52
C GLY A 63 -17.10 13.83 7.51
N SER A 64 -15.97 13.39 8.09
CA SER A 64 -14.73 14.20 8.08
C SER A 64 -13.48 13.33 8.08
N PHE A 65 -12.55 13.67 7.17
CA PHE A 65 -11.23 13.06 7.08
C PHE A 65 -10.15 14.17 7.10
N PRO A 66 -9.35 14.29 8.17
CA PRO A 66 -8.30 15.31 8.24
C PRO A 66 -7.16 14.95 7.30
N ILE A 67 -6.72 15.89 6.48
CA ILE A 67 -5.55 15.79 5.62
C ILE A 67 -4.40 16.58 6.26
N PHE A 68 -3.27 15.92 6.47
CA PHE A 68 -2.06 16.55 6.98
C PHE A 68 -1.07 16.79 5.83
N GLY A 69 -0.70 18.05 5.61
CA GLY A 69 0.06 18.49 4.46
C GLY A 69 -0.85 18.94 3.31
N ASN A 70 -0.46 18.68 2.08
CA ASN A 70 -1.17 19.13 0.87
C ASN A 70 -2.13 18.10 0.26
N GLY A 71 -2.18 16.87 0.80
CA GLY A 71 -3.02 15.79 0.29
C GLY A 71 -2.60 15.18 -1.06
N GLN A 72 -1.47 15.63 -1.61
CA GLN A 72 -1.02 15.27 -2.96
C GLN A 72 -0.06 14.07 -2.99
N ALA A 73 0.27 13.48 -1.84
CA ALA A 73 1.05 12.26 -1.81
C ALA A 73 0.29 11.12 -2.53
N PHE A 74 1.00 10.39 -3.37
CA PHE A 74 0.41 9.28 -4.13
C PHE A 74 0.25 8.04 -3.27
N TYR A 75 -0.85 7.35 -3.51
CA TYR A 75 -1.20 6.07 -2.93
C TYR A 75 -1.61 5.10 -4.03
N HIS A 76 -1.07 3.88 -4.01
CA HIS A 76 -1.37 2.87 -5.00
C HIS A 76 -2.14 1.75 -4.31
N PRO A 77 -3.45 1.66 -4.50
CA PRO A 77 -4.27 0.55 -4.00
C PRO A 77 -4.01 -0.72 -4.80
N LEU A 78 -4.42 -1.84 -4.23
CA LEU A 78 -4.47 -3.15 -4.90
C LEU A 78 -5.70 -3.89 -4.40
N TYR A 79 -6.71 -4.04 -5.25
CA TYR A 79 -7.90 -4.78 -4.88
C TYR A 79 -7.59 -6.27 -4.74
N ILE A 80 -8.21 -6.91 -3.74
CA ILE A 80 -7.86 -8.29 -3.35
C ILE A 80 -8.00 -9.29 -4.52
N ASP A 81 -9.07 -9.19 -5.34
CA ASP A 81 -9.26 -10.11 -6.45
C ASP A 81 -8.20 -9.90 -7.54
N ASN A 82 -7.83 -8.65 -7.86
CA ASN A 82 -6.71 -8.35 -8.75
C ASN A 82 -5.39 -8.96 -8.23
N PHE A 83 -5.18 -8.95 -6.90
CA PHE A 83 -4.01 -9.59 -6.31
C PHE A 83 -4.05 -11.11 -6.42
N VAL A 84 -5.22 -11.73 -6.20
CA VAL A 84 -5.39 -13.18 -6.39
C VAL A 84 -5.13 -13.57 -7.83
N ASP A 85 -5.63 -12.81 -8.81
CA ASP A 85 -5.37 -13.06 -10.23
C ASP A 85 -3.87 -13.00 -10.55
N ALA A 86 -3.16 -12.00 -10.02
CA ALA A 86 -1.70 -11.93 -10.16
C ALA A 86 -0.99 -13.17 -9.59
N LEU A 87 -1.43 -13.64 -8.41
CA LEU A 87 -0.89 -14.87 -7.81
C LEU A 87 -1.19 -16.09 -8.66
N MET A 88 -2.39 -16.21 -9.22
CA MET A 88 -2.73 -17.31 -10.14
C MET A 88 -1.88 -17.29 -11.41
N ASN A 89 -1.58 -16.11 -11.95
CA ASN A 89 -0.73 -15.98 -13.12
C ASN A 89 0.70 -16.49 -12.86
N VAL A 90 1.30 -16.16 -11.71
CA VAL A 90 2.67 -16.61 -11.37
C VAL A 90 2.76 -18.09 -10.98
N THR A 91 1.63 -18.78 -10.75
CA THR A 91 1.63 -20.24 -10.48
C THR A 91 1.69 -21.08 -11.76
N GLN A 92 1.58 -20.47 -12.94
CA GLN A 92 1.65 -21.21 -14.20
C GLN A 92 3.08 -21.67 -14.48
N ASP A 93 3.24 -22.86 -14.98
CA ASP A 93 4.56 -23.46 -15.26
C ASP A 93 5.38 -22.59 -16.24
N GLY A 94 6.61 -22.29 -15.84
CA GLY A 94 7.55 -21.50 -16.64
C GLY A 94 7.26 -20.00 -16.69
N VAL A 95 6.29 -19.51 -15.92
CA VAL A 95 5.97 -18.09 -15.84
C VAL A 95 6.70 -17.46 -14.68
N GLY A 96 7.55 -16.47 -14.97
CA GLY A 96 8.16 -15.60 -13.98
C GLY A 96 9.24 -16.23 -13.09
N ASP A 97 9.72 -17.44 -13.40
CA ASP A 97 10.77 -18.12 -12.61
C ASP A 97 11.99 -17.21 -12.38
N GLY A 98 12.39 -17.04 -11.13
CA GLY A 98 13.52 -16.20 -10.70
C GLY A 98 13.27 -14.68 -10.76
N ARG A 99 12.05 -14.26 -11.01
CA ARG A 99 11.70 -12.85 -11.19
C ARG A 99 11.04 -12.24 -9.95
N THR A 100 11.09 -10.92 -9.91
CA THR A 100 10.38 -10.10 -8.91
C THR A 100 9.38 -9.21 -9.63
N TYR A 101 8.15 -9.11 -9.13
CA TYR A 101 7.08 -8.31 -9.68
C TYR A 101 6.45 -7.39 -8.65
N LEU A 102 6.30 -6.11 -9.02
CA LEU A 102 5.42 -5.17 -8.33
C LEU A 102 3.98 -5.38 -8.82
N ILE A 103 3.06 -5.58 -7.88
CA ILE A 103 1.64 -5.79 -8.17
C ILE A 103 0.82 -4.69 -7.51
N ALA A 104 0.06 -3.97 -8.34
CA ALA A 104 -0.84 -2.89 -7.93
C ALA A 104 -2.02 -2.81 -8.90
N ASP A 105 -3.04 -2.01 -8.56
CA ASP A 105 -4.14 -1.72 -9.48
C ASP A 105 -3.64 -0.88 -10.67
N ARG A 106 -4.50 -0.65 -11.66
CA ARG A 106 -4.16 0.07 -12.89
C ARG A 106 -3.80 1.53 -12.65
N GLU A 107 -4.36 2.14 -11.60
CA GLU A 107 -4.18 3.55 -11.29
C GLU A 107 -3.71 3.79 -9.86
N TYR A 108 -2.83 4.75 -9.69
CA TYR A 108 -2.54 5.35 -8.39
C TYR A 108 -3.21 6.72 -8.29
N VAL A 109 -3.58 7.11 -7.08
CA VAL A 109 -4.33 8.33 -6.81
C VAL A 109 -3.68 9.14 -5.68
N THR A 110 -4.01 10.42 -5.58
CA THR A 110 -3.62 11.20 -4.40
C THR A 110 -4.44 10.78 -3.18
N ILE A 111 -3.91 11.00 -1.98
CA ILE A 111 -4.65 10.72 -0.74
C ILE A 111 -5.99 11.44 -0.71
N GLU A 112 -6.01 12.70 -1.16
CA GLU A 112 -7.25 13.46 -1.24
C GLU A 112 -8.25 12.82 -2.20
N ASN A 113 -7.81 12.44 -3.40
CA ASN A 113 -8.66 11.78 -4.40
C ASN A 113 -9.18 10.43 -3.88
N LEU A 114 -8.34 9.63 -3.22
CA LEU A 114 -8.77 8.37 -2.59
C LEU A 114 -9.90 8.59 -1.60
N VAL A 115 -9.77 9.58 -0.70
CA VAL A 115 -10.80 9.90 0.31
C VAL A 115 -12.11 10.32 -0.35
N GLN A 116 -12.07 11.13 -1.42
CA GLN A 116 -13.27 11.55 -2.16
C GLN A 116 -13.92 10.36 -2.89
N ARG A 117 -13.13 9.45 -3.48
CA ARG A 117 -13.66 8.24 -4.12
C ARG A 117 -14.29 7.28 -3.11
N VAL A 118 -13.69 7.10 -1.93
CA VAL A 118 -14.31 6.34 -0.83
C VAL A 118 -15.65 6.96 -0.42
N ALA A 119 -15.71 8.29 -0.33
CA ALA A 119 -16.96 8.98 -0.02
C ALA A 119 -18.04 8.75 -1.11
N GLY A 120 -17.63 8.80 -2.39
CA GLY A 120 -18.50 8.46 -3.51
C GLY A 120 -19.00 7.01 -3.48
N ALA A 121 -18.12 6.05 -3.15
CA ALA A 121 -18.49 4.64 -3.02
C ALA A 121 -19.52 4.39 -1.91
N MET A 122 -19.51 5.22 -0.86
CA MET A 122 -20.45 5.16 0.27
C MET A 122 -21.70 6.05 0.10
N ASP A 123 -21.85 6.75 -1.02
CA ASP A 123 -22.88 7.79 -1.20
C ASP A 123 -22.88 8.84 -0.08
N ARG A 124 -21.70 9.26 0.37
CA ARG A 124 -21.50 10.20 1.47
C ARG A 124 -20.73 11.44 1.01
N LYS A 125 -20.98 12.56 1.69
CA LYS A 125 -20.13 13.75 1.60
C LYS A 125 -19.12 13.75 2.74
N VAL A 126 -17.85 14.02 2.43
CA VAL A 126 -16.80 14.10 3.41
C VAL A 126 -16.14 15.49 3.39
N LYS A 127 -15.94 16.06 4.56
CA LYS A 127 -15.12 17.29 4.69
C LYS A 127 -13.66 16.87 4.86
N THR A 128 -12.77 17.49 4.11
CA THR A 128 -11.32 17.23 4.16
C THR A 128 -10.59 18.48 4.69
N PRO A 129 -10.66 18.78 6.01
CA PRO A 129 -9.93 19.88 6.58
C PRO A 129 -8.42 19.62 6.48
N TYR A 130 -7.66 20.65 6.06
CA TYR A 130 -6.21 20.59 5.94
C TYR A 130 -5.53 21.09 7.20
N PHE A 131 -4.54 20.35 7.66
CA PHE A 131 -3.71 20.69 8.81
C PHE A 131 -2.22 20.71 8.42
N PRO A 132 -1.41 21.56 9.03
CA PRO A 132 0.03 21.51 8.85
C PRO A 132 0.58 20.12 9.24
N PHE A 133 1.54 19.64 8.46
CA PHE A 133 2.13 18.32 8.69
C PHE A 133 3.03 18.27 9.95
N TRP A 134 3.79 19.36 10.19
CA TRP A 134 4.86 19.39 11.19
C TRP A 134 4.42 19.07 12.64
N PRO A 135 3.21 19.51 13.12
CA PRO A 135 2.81 19.16 14.50
C PRO A 135 2.54 17.66 14.65
N LEU A 136 1.95 17.03 13.63
CA LEU A 136 1.69 15.59 13.63
C LEU A 136 3.01 14.80 13.62
N TRP A 137 3.98 15.24 12.82
CA TRP A 137 5.31 14.63 12.75
C TRP A 137 6.04 14.72 14.11
N LEU A 138 6.03 15.91 14.71
CA LEU A 138 6.64 16.12 16.02
C LEU A 138 5.98 15.26 17.11
N ALA A 139 4.65 15.20 17.12
CA ALA A 139 3.88 14.37 18.04
C ALA A 139 4.23 12.88 17.87
N GLY A 140 4.32 12.38 16.63
CA GLY A 140 4.71 10.99 16.36
C GLY A 140 6.05 10.62 16.98
N HIS A 141 7.08 11.45 16.77
CA HIS A 141 8.42 11.22 17.34
C HIS A 141 8.46 11.38 18.87
N PHE A 142 7.70 12.32 19.41
CA PHE A 142 7.59 12.49 20.85
C PHE A 142 6.97 11.26 21.51
N PHE A 143 5.83 10.78 21.01
CA PHE A 143 5.16 9.61 21.56
C PHE A 143 6.00 8.35 21.39
N GLU A 144 6.68 8.15 20.26
CA GLU A 144 7.57 7.00 20.09
C GLU A 144 8.68 6.98 21.14
N LYS A 145 9.39 8.10 21.33
CA LYS A 145 10.45 8.21 22.34
C LYS A 145 9.93 8.03 23.78
N SER A 146 8.77 8.59 24.09
CA SER A 146 8.18 8.55 25.43
C SER A 146 7.61 7.17 25.77
N CYS A 147 7.03 6.45 24.81
CA CYS A 147 6.41 5.14 25.05
C CYS A 147 7.43 3.99 25.02
N LYS A 148 8.56 4.14 24.30
CA LYS A 148 9.58 3.10 24.13
C LYS A 148 10.16 2.57 25.46
N PRO A 149 10.51 3.41 26.47
CA PRO A 149 11.02 2.90 27.76
C PRO A 149 10.02 2.04 28.51
N PHE A 150 8.73 2.32 28.35
CA PHE A 150 7.63 1.62 29.04
C PHE A 150 7.10 0.41 28.25
N LYS A 151 7.66 0.12 27.07
CA LYS A 151 7.19 -0.94 26.14
C LYS A 151 5.69 -0.80 25.77
N ILE A 152 5.17 0.44 25.77
CA ILE A 152 3.79 0.75 25.39
C ILE A 152 3.77 1.14 23.92
N ALA A 153 2.78 0.63 23.16
CA ALA A 153 2.59 1.04 21.77
C ALA A 153 2.17 2.52 21.73
N PRO A 154 2.91 3.38 20.98
CA PRO A 154 2.57 4.79 20.88
C PRO A 154 1.23 4.99 20.19
N PRO A 155 0.41 5.97 20.58
CA PRO A 155 -0.88 6.24 19.95
C PRO A 155 -0.74 6.73 18.49
N ILE A 156 0.41 7.34 18.19
CA ILE A 156 0.77 7.81 16.85
C ILE A 156 2.16 7.28 16.52
N PHE A 157 2.26 6.48 15.47
CA PHE A 157 3.54 5.98 14.96
C PHE A 157 4.06 6.90 13.84
N PRO A 158 5.35 7.24 13.80
CA PRO A 158 5.94 8.05 12.74
C PRO A 158 5.59 7.55 11.33
N ARG A 159 5.64 6.23 11.11
CA ARG A 159 5.28 5.64 9.80
C ARG A 159 3.82 5.89 9.36
N ARG A 160 2.87 6.04 10.33
CA ARG A 160 1.49 6.42 10.00
C ARG A 160 1.41 7.88 9.61
N VAL A 161 2.29 8.70 10.16
CA VAL A 161 2.44 10.11 9.78
C VAL A 161 3.04 10.23 8.38
N ASP A 162 4.04 9.44 8.06
CA ASP A 162 4.70 9.42 6.75
C ASP A 162 3.76 8.98 5.61
N TRP A 163 2.62 8.34 5.93
CA TRP A 163 1.58 8.04 4.94
C TRP A 163 1.12 9.31 4.18
N TYR A 164 1.11 10.46 4.83
CA TYR A 164 0.73 11.74 4.21
C TYR A 164 1.82 12.41 3.36
N ARG A 165 3.04 11.88 3.35
CA ARG A 165 4.20 12.49 2.67
C ARG A 165 4.83 11.62 1.60
N GLN A 166 4.85 10.32 1.81
CA GLN A 166 5.54 9.40 0.92
C GLN A 166 4.68 9.08 -0.29
N ASN A 167 5.25 9.35 -1.47
CA ASN A 167 4.66 8.90 -2.72
C ASN A 167 4.83 7.38 -2.84
N ARG A 168 3.72 6.69 -2.99
CA ARG A 168 3.65 5.24 -3.19
C ARG A 168 2.92 4.99 -4.49
N ALA A 169 3.64 5.18 -5.58
CA ALA A 169 3.19 4.87 -6.93
C ALA A 169 4.20 3.88 -7.54
N PHE A 170 3.70 2.81 -8.14
CA PHE A 170 4.49 1.70 -8.66
C PHE A 170 4.23 1.51 -10.15
N ASP A 171 5.26 1.14 -10.88
CA ASP A 171 5.17 0.73 -12.27
C ASP A 171 4.95 -0.79 -12.32
N ILE A 172 3.84 -1.21 -12.87
CA ILE A 172 3.46 -2.63 -13.00
C ILE A 172 3.72 -3.18 -14.40
N SER A 173 4.40 -2.44 -15.25
CA SER A 173 4.60 -2.81 -16.67
C SER A 173 5.31 -4.16 -16.82
N ARG A 174 6.24 -4.50 -15.92
CA ARG A 174 6.92 -5.80 -15.93
C ARG A 174 5.93 -6.94 -15.70
N ALA A 175 5.06 -6.83 -14.70
CA ALA A 175 4.04 -7.83 -14.44
C ALA A 175 3.05 -7.97 -15.62
N GLN A 176 2.67 -6.86 -16.24
CA GLN A 176 1.80 -6.88 -17.41
C GLN A 176 2.43 -7.62 -18.59
N GLN A 177 3.72 -7.38 -18.86
CA GLN A 177 4.41 -7.94 -20.03
C GLN A 177 4.83 -9.40 -19.84
N GLU A 178 5.32 -9.76 -18.66
CA GLU A 178 5.95 -11.06 -18.42
C GLU A 178 4.99 -12.11 -17.87
N ILE A 179 3.99 -11.73 -17.05
CA ILE A 179 3.03 -12.66 -16.45
C ILE A 179 1.59 -12.41 -16.89
N GLY A 180 1.35 -11.51 -17.83
CA GLY A 180 0.00 -11.20 -18.34
C GLY A 180 -0.92 -10.60 -17.27
N TYR A 181 -0.37 -9.93 -16.25
CA TYR A 181 -1.16 -9.30 -15.21
C TYR A 181 -1.95 -8.11 -15.78
N ASP A 182 -3.26 -8.18 -15.75
CA ASP A 182 -4.14 -7.09 -16.14
C ASP A 182 -5.24 -6.92 -15.07
N PRO A 183 -5.10 -5.95 -14.13
CA PRO A 183 -6.07 -5.77 -13.06
C PRO A 183 -7.46 -5.44 -13.64
N ALA A 184 -8.40 -6.37 -13.49
CA ALA A 184 -9.73 -6.30 -14.08
C ALA A 184 -10.66 -5.37 -13.30
N VAL A 185 -10.55 -5.36 -11.95
CA VAL A 185 -11.39 -4.55 -11.07
C VAL A 185 -10.80 -3.14 -10.94
N GLY A 186 -11.54 -2.14 -11.39
CA GLY A 186 -11.15 -0.73 -11.23
C GLY A 186 -11.34 -0.22 -9.80
N LEU A 187 -10.66 0.89 -9.46
CA LEU A 187 -10.66 1.44 -8.09
C LEU A 187 -12.09 1.74 -7.58
N ASP A 188 -12.94 2.38 -8.37
CA ASP A 188 -14.30 2.75 -7.94
C ASP A 188 -15.20 1.52 -7.72
N GLU A 189 -14.99 0.47 -8.49
CA GLU A 189 -15.68 -0.81 -8.32
C GLU A 189 -15.22 -1.51 -7.05
N GLY A 190 -13.91 -1.66 -6.87
CA GLY A 190 -13.33 -2.27 -5.68
C GLY A 190 -13.70 -1.52 -4.39
N LEU A 191 -13.75 -0.18 -4.43
CA LEU A 191 -14.20 0.62 -3.28
C LEU A 191 -15.67 0.38 -2.95
N ARG A 192 -16.55 0.28 -3.97
CA ARG A 192 -17.97 -0.05 -3.75
C ARG A 192 -18.17 -1.45 -3.18
N ALA A 193 -17.42 -2.42 -3.68
CA ALA A 193 -17.48 -3.78 -3.15
C ALA A 193 -16.98 -3.87 -1.69
N THR A 194 -16.14 -2.91 -1.26
CA THR A 194 -15.55 -2.85 0.10
C THR A 194 -16.42 -2.05 1.08
N ALA A 195 -17.28 -1.15 0.60
CA ALA A 195 -18.13 -0.25 1.40
C ALA A 195 -19.23 -1.01 2.14
#